data_a77643e8aa7529d182d5926ef019bb18
#
_entry.id   a77643e8aa7529d182d5926ef019bb18
#
_cell.length_a   1.000
_cell.length_b   1.000
_cell.length_c   1.000
_cell.angle_alpha   90.00
_cell.angle_beta   90.00
_cell.angle_gamma   90.00
#
_symmetry.space_group_name_H-M   'P 1'
#
loop_
_entity.id
_entity.type
_entity.pdbx_description
1 polymer ?
#
loop_
_entity_poly.entity_id
_entity_poly.type
_entity_poly.pdbx_seq_one_letter_code
_entity_poly.pdbx_strand_id
1 'polypeptide(L)'
;MSNTSDASSKKGRPTPKRKEAQSKRIVSSLASASTKEEKKRAREQSRVSRNASRAAYLRGEESAMPLRDRGPARRYVRNLVDARRSIGEYFLPIIFVVLLLSVFPVPALQYGAIALMYAVLLTAAIDGVFLSRKIKKEIRSRFPDSPTKGLGLYGWLRSTQMRRLRTPHPQVKPGDSF
;
A
#
# COMPACT_ATOMS: atom_id res chain seq x y z
N MET A 1 -35.65 -52.91 -25.89
CA MET A 1 -35.19 -53.65 -24.71
C MET A 1 -33.81 -53.16 -24.41
N SER A 2 -33.67 -52.47 -23.33
CA SER A 2 -32.54 -52.49 -22.40
C SER A 2 -32.59 -51.25 -21.52
N ASN A 3 -33.08 -51.46 -20.30
CA ASN A 3 -33.05 -50.53 -19.18
C ASN A 3 -31.58 -50.25 -18.79
N THR A 4 -31.19 -49.02 -18.76
CA THR A 4 -30.03 -48.59 -18.00
C THR A 4 -30.48 -47.74 -16.82
N SER A 5 -30.48 -48.39 -15.68
CA SER A 5 -30.78 -47.85 -14.37
C SER A 5 -29.81 -46.74 -14.00
N ASP A 6 -30.39 -45.60 -13.77
CA ASP A 6 -29.74 -44.42 -13.21
C ASP A 6 -29.33 -44.70 -11.75
N ALA A 7 -28.06 -45.03 -11.56
CA ALA A 7 -27.48 -45.22 -10.24
C ALA A 7 -27.16 -43.83 -9.65
N SER A 8 -28.14 -43.24 -8.95
CA SER A 8 -27.93 -42.08 -8.11
C SER A 8 -26.82 -42.38 -7.08
N SER A 9 -25.67 -41.80 -7.22
CA SER A 9 -24.58 -41.88 -6.27
C SER A 9 -24.98 -41.22 -4.94
N LYS A 10 -25.48 -42.05 -4.02
CA LYS A 10 -25.75 -41.62 -2.63
C LYS A 10 -24.45 -41.11 -2.02
N LYS A 11 -24.44 -39.87 -1.50
CA LYS A 11 -23.36 -39.34 -0.69
C LYS A 11 -23.00 -40.33 0.41
N GLY A 12 -21.82 -40.94 0.30
CA GLY A 12 -21.40 -42.09 1.10
C GLY A 12 -21.09 -41.82 2.57
N ARG A 13 -21.35 -40.61 3.10
CA ARG A 13 -21.12 -40.31 4.52
C ARG A 13 -22.16 -39.32 5.04
N PRO A 14 -22.94 -39.68 6.10
CA PRO A 14 -23.89 -38.77 6.71
C PRO A 14 -23.15 -37.56 7.32
N THR A 15 -23.72 -36.37 7.16
CA THR A 15 -23.21 -35.15 7.76
C THR A 15 -23.17 -35.27 9.27
N PRO A 16 -22.05 -35.08 9.95
CA PRO A 16 -21.95 -35.20 11.40
C PRO A 16 -22.91 -34.24 12.11
N LYS A 17 -23.52 -34.69 13.20
CA LYS A 17 -24.43 -33.87 13.97
C LYS A 17 -23.73 -32.60 14.45
N ARG A 18 -24.45 -31.48 14.48
CA ARG A 18 -23.92 -30.15 14.86
C ARG A 18 -23.10 -30.19 16.17
N LYS A 19 -23.48 -30.99 17.14
CA LYS A 19 -22.79 -31.17 18.42
C LYS A 19 -21.40 -31.81 18.25
N GLU A 20 -21.26 -32.80 17.36
CA GLU A 20 -20.00 -33.49 17.06
C GLU A 20 -19.05 -32.61 16.20
N ALA A 21 -19.61 -31.84 15.27
CA ALA A 21 -18.84 -30.86 14.51
C ALA A 21 -18.35 -29.72 15.42
N GLN A 22 -19.10 -29.35 16.41
CA GLN A 22 -18.77 -28.29 17.37
C GLN A 22 -17.73 -28.76 18.40
N SER A 23 -17.79 -30.01 18.88
CA SER A 23 -16.75 -30.58 19.74
C SER A 23 -15.41 -30.76 19.05
N LYS A 24 -15.39 -31.15 17.77
CA LYS A 24 -14.16 -31.19 16.95
C LYS A 24 -13.57 -29.81 16.67
N ARG A 25 -14.40 -28.76 16.65
CA ARG A 25 -13.96 -27.37 16.47
C ARG A 25 -13.27 -26.78 17.70
N ILE A 26 -13.57 -27.32 18.88
CA ILE A 26 -13.02 -26.86 20.17
C ILE A 26 -11.57 -27.33 20.37
N VAL A 27 -11.12 -28.36 19.64
CA VAL A 27 -9.76 -28.95 19.74
C VAL A 27 -8.76 -28.31 18.75
N SER A 28 -9.15 -27.27 18.00
CA SER A 28 -8.21 -26.53 17.20
C SER A 28 -7.28 -25.74 18.12
N SER A 29 -5.98 -25.73 17.83
CA SER A 29 -4.93 -24.98 18.56
C SER A 29 -5.15 -23.46 18.68
N LEU A 30 -6.27 -22.99 18.14
CA LEU A 30 -6.85 -21.65 18.27
C LEU A 30 -7.96 -21.60 19.33
N ALA A 31 -8.09 -22.63 20.19
CA ALA A 31 -9.00 -22.57 21.31
C ALA A 31 -8.64 -21.36 22.17
N SER A 32 -9.55 -20.41 22.20
CA SER A 32 -9.38 -19.14 22.90
C SER A 32 -8.86 -19.38 24.30
N ALA A 33 -7.81 -18.63 24.69
CA ALA A 33 -7.34 -18.55 26.05
C ALA A 33 -8.51 -18.68 27.03
N SER A 34 -8.54 -19.76 27.80
CA SER A 34 -9.70 -20.14 28.64
C SER A 34 -9.85 -19.18 29.82
N THR A 35 -8.75 -18.55 30.23
CA THR A 35 -8.71 -17.64 31.36
C THR A 35 -8.61 -16.16 30.93
N LYS A 36 -9.14 -15.28 31.77
CA LYS A 36 -9.07 -13.82 31.52
C LYS A 36 -7.60 -13.34 31.41
N GLU A 37 -6.69 -13.95 32.15
CA GLU A 37 -5.26 -13.62 32.15
C GLU A 37 -4.59 -14.07 30.85
N GLU A 38 -4.86 -15.26 30.37
CA GLU A 38 -4.35 -15.75 29.07
C GLU A 38 -4.83 -14.87 27.91
N LYS A 39 -6.11 -14.46 27.92
CA LYS A 39 -6.63 -13.48 26.98
C LYS A 39 -5.88 -12.15 27.03
N LYS A 40 -5.56 -11.67 28.23
CA LYS A 40 -4.81 -10.43 28.42
C LYS A 40 -3.39 -10.56 27.85
N ARG A 41 -2.67 -11.63 28.19
CA ARG A 41 -1.33 -11.93 27.67
C ARG A 41 -1.32 -12.09 26.15
N ALA A 42 -2.28 -12.81 25.58
CA ALA A 42 -2.41 -12.98 24.14
C ALA A 42 -2.66 -11.63 23.41
N ARG A 43 -3.48 -10.73 24.01
CA ARG A 43 -3.69 -9.38 23.47
C ARG A 43 -2.42 -8.53 23.55
N GLU A 44 -1.67 -8.59 24.64
CA GLU A 44 -0.41 -7.87 24.80
C GLU A 44 0.64 -8.36 23.79
N GLN A 45 0.81 -9.67 23.65
CA GLN A 45 1.69 -10.24 22.63
C GLN A 45 1.29 -9.82 21.22
N SER A 46 0.00 -9.85 20.91
CA SER A 46 -0.56 -9.40 19.63
C SER A 46 -0.30 -7.91 19.36
N ARG A 47 -0.36 -7.07 20.39
CA ARG A 47 -0.02 -5.64 20.29
C ARG A 47 1.47 -5.44 20.05
N VAL A 48 2.31 -6.14 20.80
CA VAL A 48 3.77 -6.07 20.65
C VAL A 48 4.18 -6.52 19.24
N SER A 49 3.66 -7.66 18.76
CA SER A 49 3.99 -8.16 17.44
C SER A 49 3.53 -7.22 16.32
N ARG A 50 2.32 -6.64 16.41
CA ARG A 50 1.84 -5.63 15.45
C ARG A 50 2.69 -4.37 15.45
N ASN A 51 3.09 -3.90 16.63
CA ASN A 51 3.94 -2.72 16.74
C ASN A 51 5.34 -2.99 16.18
N ALA A 52 5.90 -4.18 16.43
CA ALA A 52 7.17 -4.61 15.85
C ALA A 52 7.10 -4.70 14.33
N SER A 53 6.06 -5.34 13.77
CA SER A 53 5.84 -5.42 12.33
C SER A 53 5.65 -4.05 11.68
N ARG A 54 4.91 -3.15 12.34
CA ARG A 54 4.74 -1.77 11.87
C ARG A 54 6.06 -1.00 11.89
N ALA A 55 6.85 -1.13 12.95
CA ALA A 55 8.15 -0.49 13.05
C ALA A 55 9.11 -1.01 11.97
N ALA A 56 9.14 -2.32 11.74
CA ALA A 56 9.92 -2.94 10.67
C ALA A 56 9.49 -2.43 9.27
N TYR A 57 8.17 -2.34 9.01
CA TYR A 57 7.64 -1.76 7.78
C TYR A 57 8.07 -0.30 7.59
N LEU A 58 7.98 0.53 8.63
CA LEU A 58 8.39 1.93 8.57
C LEU A 58 9.89 2.09 8.31
N ARG A 59 10.73 1.20 8.84
CA ARG A 59 12.17 1.14 8.54
C ARG A 59 12.49 0.67 7.13
N GLY A 60 11.51 0.13 6.40
CA GLY A 60 11.70 -0.34 5.04
C GLY A 60 12.22 -1.77 4.93
N GLU A 61 12.09 -2.58 5.98
CA GLU A 61 12.46 -3.99 5.95
C GLU A 61 11.55 -4.78 5.00
N GLU A 62 12.14 -5.48 4.05
CA GLU A 62 11.38 -6.20 3.03
C GLU A 62 10.52 -7.33 3.60
N SER A 63 10.95 -7.95 4.71
CA SER A 63 10.21 -8.99 5.41
C SER A 63 8.84 -8.52 5.90
N ALA A 64 8.76 -7.25 6.34
CA ALA A 64 7.53 -6.64 6.85
C ALA A 64 6.66 -6.00 5.75
N MET A 65 7.16 -5.92 4.51
CA MET A 65 6.41 -5.30 3.41
C MET A 65 5.35 -6.25 2.84
N PRO A 66 4.20 -5.70 2.38
CA PRO A 66 3.24 -6.44 1.56
C PRO A 66 3.90 -7.03 0.32
N LEU A 67 3.46 -8.19 -0.15
CA LEU A 67 4.00 -8.87 -1.33
C LEU A 67 4.05 -7.96 -2.56
N ARG A 68 3.04 -7.10 -2.72
CA ARG A 68 2.98 -6.15 -3.83
C ARG A 68 4.06 -5.08 -3.79
N ASP A 69 4.70 -4.81 -2.64
CA ASP A 69 5.69 -3.73 -2.47
C ASP A 69 7.11 -4.27 -2.27
N ARG A 70 7.28 -5.59 -2.27
CA ARG A 70 8.57 -6.29 -2.20
C ARG A 70 9.26 -6.32 -3.56
N GLY A 71 10.56 -6.49 -3.52
CA GLY A 71 11.39 -6.76 -4.66
C GLY A 71 12.37 -5.64 -5.02
N PRO A 72 13.47 -5.99 -5.69
CA PRO A 72 14.58 -5.07 -5.96
C PRO A 72 14.15 -3.90 -6.85
N ALA A 73 13.31 -4.14 -7.86
CA ALA A 73 12.80 -3.09 -8.74
C ALA A 73 11.98 -2.04 -7.98
N ARG A 74 11.10 -2.46 -7.05
CA ARG A 74 10.32 -1.52 -6.25
C ARG A 74 11.16 -0.77 -5.23
N ARG A 75 12.15 -1.43 -4.63
CA ARG A 75 13.13 -0.79 -3.75
C ARG A 75 13.89 0.30 -4.52
N TYR A 76 14.34 -0.02 -5.73
CA TYR A 76 15.01 0.94 -6.60
C TYR A 76 14.11 2.16 -6.90
N VAL A 77 12.84 1.95 -7.26
CA VAL A 77 11.88 3.04 -7.52
C VAL A 77 11.67 3.91 -6.28
N ARG A 78 11.58 3.31 -5.08
CA ARG A 78 11.49 4.10 -3.84
C ARG A 78 12.69 5.01 -3.67
N ASN A 79 13.90 4.47 -3.82
CA ASN A 79 15.13 5.24 -3.68
C ASN A 79 15.24 6.32 -4.75
N LEU A 80 14.86 6.02 -6.00
CA LEU A 80 14.86 6.98 -7.11
C LEU A 80 13.95 8.18 -6.84
N VAL A 81 12.76 7.92 -6.30
CA VAL A 81 11.80 8.98 -5.94
C VAL A 81 12.27 9.75 -4.72
N ASP A 82 12.87 9.07 -3.73
CA ASP A 82 13.30 9.69 -2.48
C ASP A 82 14.58 10.50 -2.64
N ALA A 83 15.46 10.15 -3.60
CA ALA A 83 16.67 10.88 -3.91
C ALA A 83 16.43 12.19 -4.69
N ARG A 84 15.25 12.34 -5.31
CA ARG A 84 14.91 13.57 -6.02
C ARG A 84 14.04 14.48 -5.15
N ARG A 85 14.18 15.81 -5.35
CA ARG A 85 13.21 16.79 -4.87
C ARG A 85 12.00 16.75 -5.80
N SER A 86 10.83 16.46 -5.27
CA SER A 86 9.60 16.28 -6.05
C SER A 86 8.70 17.50 -5.91
N ILE A 87 8.17 17.98 -7.02
CA ILE A 87 7.17 19.09 -7.03
C ILE A 87 5.94 18.66 -6.23
N GLY A 88 5.61 17.36 -6.25
CA GLY A 88 4.50 16.79 -5.49
C GLY A 88 4.58 16.99 -3.97
N GLU A 89 5.75 17.26 -3.41
CA GLU A 89 5.89 17.55 -1.97
C GLU A 89 5.20 18.86 -1.58
N TYR A 90 5.10 19.79 -2.51
CA TYR A 90 4.44 21.09 -2.31
C TYR A 90 2.94 21.06 -2.59
N PHE A 91 2.42 19.94 -3.09
CA PHE A 91 1.03 19.83 -3.49
C PHE A 91 0.06 20.10 -2.33
N LEU A 92 0.26 19.46 -1.17
CA LEU A 92 -0.59 19.68 0.01
C LEU A 92 -0.51 21.12 0.56
N PRO A 93 0.67 21.72 0.76
CA PRO A 93 0.76 23.13 1.15
C PRO A 93 0.06 24.08 0.18
N ILE A 94 0.20 23.85 -1.13
CA ILE A 94 -0.42 24.70 -2.15
C ILE A 94 -1.93 24.56 -2.14
N ILE A 95 -2.47 23.33 -2.01
CA ILE A 95 -3.92 23.13 -1.86
C ILE A 95 -4.45 23.90 -0.65
N PHE A 96 -3.72 23.86 0.47
CA PHE A 96 -4.12 24.61 1.66
C PHE A 96 -4.19 26.12 1.39
N VAL A 97 -3.20 26.68 0.68
CA VAL A 97 -3.20 28.10 0.26
C VAL A 97 -4.39 28.40 -0.65
N VAL A 98 -4.67 27.54 -1.64
CA VAL A 98 -5.81 27.68 -2.56
C VAL A 98 -7.13 27.69 -1.77
N LEU A 99 -7.30 26.79 -0.81
CA LEU A 99 -8.49 26.75 0.04
C LEU A 99 -8.63 28.03 0.86
N LEU A 100 -7.54 28.53 1.44
CA LEU A 100 -7.53 29.76 2.20
C LEU A 100 -7.95 30.96 1.34
N LEU A 101 -7.39 31.09 0.13
CA LEU A 101 -7.74 32.14 -0.82
C LEU A 101 -9.21 32.07 -1.26
N SER A 102 -9.78 30.86 -1.36
CA SER A 102 -11.17 30.64 -1.80
C SER A 102 -12.21 31.10 -0.76
N VAL A 103 -11.83 31.27 0.51
CA VAL A 103 -12.72 31.74 1.58
C VAL A 103 -13.06 33.23 1.43
N PHE A 104 -12.17 34.01 0.81
CA PHE A 104 -12.39 35.45 0.65
C PHE A 104 -13.38 35.73 -0.50
N PRO A 105 -14.42 36.52 -0.26
CA PRO A 105 -15.44 36.83 -1.28
C PRO A 105 -14.97 37.92 -2.26
N VAL A 106 -13.74 37.81 -2.74
CA VAL A 106 -13.12 38.71 -3.71
C VAL A 106 -12.96 37.97 -5.04
N PRO A 107 -13.67 38.33 -6.12
CA PRO A 107 -13.61 37.57 -7.38
C PRO A 107 -12.22 37.38 -7.94
N ALA A 108 -11.37 38.39 -7.85
CA ALA A 108 -9.98 38.30 -8.33
C ALA A 108 -9.16 37.21 -7.58
N LEU A 109 -9.36 37.07 -6.27
CA LEU A 109 -8.71 36.03 -5.48
C LEU A 109 -9.24 34.63 -5.82
N GLN A 110 -10.54 34.50 -6.05
CA GLN A 110 -11.18 33.25 -6.42
C GLN A 110 -10.69 32.76 -7.80
N TYR A 111 -10.67 33.62 -8.80
CA TYR A 111 -10.11 33.27 -10.11
C TYR A 111 -8.64 32.97 -10.05
N GLY A 112 -7.86 33.70 -9.26
CA GLY A 112 -6.43 33.43 -9.01
C GLY A 112 -6.21 32.07 -8.35
N ALA A 113 -7.02 31.72 -7.34
CA ALA A 113 -6.97 30.43 -6.67
C ALA A 113 -7.27 29.26 -7.62
N ILE A 114 -8.29 29.43 -8.48
CA ILE A 114 -8.65 28.45 -9.51
C ILE A 114 -7.53 28.28 -10.52
N ALA A 115 -6.98 29.37 -11.04
CA ALA A 115 -5.87 29.33 -11.98
C ALA A 115 -4.63 28.64 -11.37
N LEU A 116 -4.28 28.97 -10.13
CA LEU A 116 -3.19 28.34 -9.38
C LEU A 116 -3.42 26.82 -9.21
N MET A 117 -4.64 26.42 -8.86
CA MET A 117 -5.00 25.01 -8.73
C MET A 117 -4.77 24.24 -10.04
N TYR A 118 -5.25 24.76 -11.17
CA TYR A 118 -5.04 24.10 -12.46
C TYR A 118 -3.58 24.08 -12.89
N ALA A 119 -2.83 25.15 -12.63
CA ALA A 119 -1.39 25.20 -12.92
C ALA A 119 -0.62 24.12 -12.13
N VAL A 120 -0.95 23.94 -10.85
CA VAL A 120 -0.32 22.92 -10.00
C VAL A 120 -0.71 21.50 -10.46
N LEU A 121 -1.97 21.25 -10.77
CA LEU A 121 -2.42 19.96 -11.29
C LEU A 121 -1.72 19.60 -12.61
N LEU A 122 -1.65 20.55 -13.54
CA LEU A 122 -0.98 20.36 -14.82
C LEU A 122 0.52 20.06 -14.64
N THR A 123 1.18 20.84 -13.80
CA THR A 123 2.61 20.63 -13.49
C THR A 123 2.85 19.26 -12.84
N ALA A 124 2.00 18.87 -11.89
CA ALA A 124 2.10 17.56 -11.24
C ALA A 124 1.86 16.41 -12.22
N ALA A 125 0.92 16.56 -13.16
CA ALA A 125 0.65 15.57 -14.20
C ALA A 125 1.85 15.42 -15.16
N ILE A 126 2.40 16.54 -15.62
CA ILE A 126 3.60 16.57 -16.51
C ILE A 126 4.78 15.90 -15.79
N ASP A 127 5.08 16.29 -14.54
CA ASP A 127 6.15 15.68 -13.74
C ASP A 127 5.92 14.17 -13.58
N GLY A 128 4.69 13.75 -13.34
CA GLY A 128 4.31 12.34 -13.23
C GLY A 128 4.59 11.53 -14.49
N VAL A 129 4.30 12.09 -15.67
CA VAL A 129 4.62 11.46 -16.96
C VAL A 129 6.12 11.31 -17.15
N PHE A 130 6.90 12.38 -16.93
CA PHE A 130 8.36 12.33 -17.04
C PHE A 130 8.96 11.32 -16.05
N LEU A 131 8.53 11.35 -14.78
CA LEU A 131 8.97 10.40 -13.77
C LEU A 131 8.65 8.96 -14.17
N SER A 132 7.44 8.70 -14.63
CA SER A 132 7.00 7.37 -15.06
C SER A 132 7.84 6.84 -16.23
N ARG A 133 8.16 7.70 -17.21
CA ARG A 133 9.04 7.34 -18.34
C ARG A 133 10.46 7.05 -17.85
N LYS A 134 11.00 7.88 -16.96
CA LYS A 134 12.34 7.67 -16.37
C LYS A 134 12.39 6.34 -15.61
N ILE A 135 11.43 6.08 -14.72
CA ILE A 135 11.35 4.81 -13.98
C ILE A 135 11.33 3.61 -14.93
N LYS A 136 10.48 3.64 -15.95
CA LYS A 136 10.39 2.53 -16.92
C LYS A 136 11.70 2.29 -17.65
N LYS A 137 12.40 3.36 -18.03
CA LYS A 137 13.73 3.28 -18.70
C LYS A 137 14.77 2.65 -17.76
N GLU A 138 14.88 3.15 -16.54
CA GLU A 138 15.86 2.68 -15.55
C GLU A 138 15.61 1.22 -15.13
N ILE A 139 14.34 0.84 -14.94
CA ILE A 139 14.01 -0.54 -14.57
C ILE A 139 14.32 -1.51 -15.72
N ARG A 140 14.02 -1.15 -16.96
CA ARG A 140 14.35 -2.02 -18.10
C ARG A 140 15.85 -2.24 -18.27
N SER A 141 16.67 -1.24 -17.95
CA SER A 141 18.12 -1.37 -18.06
C SER A 141 18.76 -2.15 -16.92
N ARG A 142 18.22 -2.04 -15.69
CA ARG A 142 18.82 -2.64 -14.48
C ARG A 142 18.16 -3.96 -14.05
N PHE A 143 16.87 -4.13 -14.35
CA PHE A 143 16.05 -5.28 -13.93
C PHE A 143 15.20 -5.80 -15.09
N PRO A 144 15.82 -6.39 -16.14
CA PRO A 144 15.11 -6.83 -17.34
C PRO A 144 13.99 -7.84 -17.04
N ASP A 145 14.19 -8.70 -16.04
CA ASP A 145 13.22 -9.73 -15.64
C ASP A 145 12.06 -9.22 -14.79
N SER A 146 12.11 -7.93 -14.39
CA SER A 146 11.07 -7.36 -13.51
C SER A 146 9.96 -6.71 -14.31
N PRO A 147 8.68 -6.97 -13.99
CA PRO A 147 7.56 -6.33 -14.65
C PRO A 147 7.57 -4.81 -14.41
N THR A 148 7.59 -4.03 -15.49
CA THR A 148 7.56 -2.56 -15.41
C THR A 148 6.14 -2.00 -15.18
N LYS A 149 5.12 -2.85 -15.33
CA LYS A 149 3.71 -2.46 -15.20
C LYS A 149 3.41 -1.95 -13.79
N GLY A 150 2.82 -0.76 -13.70
CA GLY A 150 2.44 -0.14 -12.43
C GLY A 150 3.56 0.58 -11.67
N LEU A 151 4.85 0.36 -11.98
CA LEU A 151 5.96 0.99 -11.28
C LEU A 151 6.02 2.51 -11.49
N GLY A 152 5.65 2.98 -12.68
CA GLY A 152 5.58 4.42 -12.96
C GLY A 152 4.52 5.13 -12.12
N LEU A 153 3.31 4.56 -12.05
CA LEU A 153 2.22 5.08 -11.21
C LEU A 153 2.58 5.02 -9.72
N TYR A 154 3.18 3.91 -9.29
CA TYR A 154 3.67 3.75 -7.92
C TYR A 154 4.67 4.85 -7.53
N GLY A 155 5.66 5.10 -8.39
CA GLY A 155 6.64 6.16 -8.17
C GLY A 155 6.00 7.57 -8.15
N TRP A 156 5.05 7.82 -9.06
CA TRP A 156 4.31 9.07 -9.10
C TRP A 156 3.49 9.31 -7.82
N LEU A 157 2.70 8.33 -7.39
CA LEU A 157 1.93 8.42 -6.14
C LEU A 157 2.84 8.64 -4.92
N ARG A 158 4.01 8.00 -4.90
CA ARG A 158 4.99 8.25 -3.85
C ARG A 158 5.58 9.66 -3.91
N SER A 159 5.78 10.21 -5.11
CA SER A 159 6.32 11.57 -5.30
C SER A 159 5.37 12.66 -4.84
N THR A 160 4.04 12.41 -4.87
CA THR A 160 3.03 13.37 -4.38
C THR A 160 2.91 13.38 -2.85
N GLN A 161 3.43 12.36 -2.17
CA GLN A 161 3.43 12.32 -0.72
C GLN A 161 4.55 13.21 -0.15
N MET A 162 4.22 13.98 0.88
CA MET A 162 5.22 14.73 1.65
C MET A 162 6.28 13.77 2.21
N ARG A 163 7.55 14.10 2.08
CA ARG A 163 8.67 13.23 2.48
C ARG A 163 8.56 12.71 3.93
N ARG A 164 8.09 13.55 4.84
CA ARG A 164 7.90 13.18 6.25
C ARG A 164 6.78 12.14 6.48
N LEU A 165 5.81 12.10 5.57
CA LEU A 165 4.64 11.22 5.66
C LEU A 165 4.77 9.97 4.77
N ARG A 166 5.86 9.85 4.01
CA ARG A 166 6.09 8.66 3.16
C ARG A 166 6.22 7.40 4.00
N THR A 167 5.53 6.36 3.59
CA THR A 167 5.63 5.04 4.19
C THR A 167 5.99 4.02 3.11
N PRO A 168 7.05 3.22 3.30
CA PRO A 168 8.08 3.30 4.36
C PRO A 168 8.90 4.58 4.30
N HIS A 169 9.57 4.91 5.40
CA HIS A 169 10.39 6.11 5.48
C HIS A 169 11.49 6.12 4.43
N PRO A 170 11.84 7.30 3.88
CA PRO A 170 12.91 7.45 2.90
C PRO A 170 14.24 6.89 3.44
N GLN A 171 14.88 6.03 2.63
CA GLN A 171 16.16 5.41 2.96
C GLN A 171 17.34 6.24 2.47
N VAL A 172 17.13 7.11 1.47
CA VAL A 172 18.14 7.95 0.82
C VAL A 172 17.80 9.41 0.99
N LYS A 173 18.82 10.28 1.06
CA LYS A 173 18.62 11.73 1.12
C LYS A 173 18.45 12.32 -0.28
N PRO A 174 17.85 13.52 -0.41
CA PRO A 174 17.80 14.22 -1.69
C PRO A 174 19.21 14.50 -2.21
N GLY A 175 19.48 14.05 -3.43
CA GLY A 175 20.79 14.20 -4.09
C GLY A 175 21.73 13.01 -3.92
N ASP A 176 21.41 12.02 -3.11
CA ASP A 176 22.24 10.83 -2.96
C ASP A 176 22.22 9.99 -4.25
N SER A 177 23.39 9.43 -4.59
CA SER A 177 23.53 8.33 -5.56
C SER A 177 23.32 6.99 -4.86
N PHE A 178 22.64 6.03 -5.48
CA PHE A 178 22.29 4.71 -4.92
C PHE A 178 22.31 3.62 -6.00
#